data_ee876623fe51f81917eaab102f4d4b5a
#
_entry.id   ee876623fe51f81917eaab102f4d4b5a
#
_cell.length_a   1.000
_cell.length_b   1.000
_cell.length_c   1.000
_cell.angle_alpha   90.00
_cell.angle_beta   90.00
_cell.angle_gamma   90.00
#
_symmetry.space_group_name_H-M   'P 1'
#
loop_
_entity.id
_entity.type
_entity.pdbx_description
1 polymer ?
#
loop_
_entity_poly.entity_id
_entity_poly.type
_entity_poly.pdbx_seq_one_letter_code
_entity_poly.pdbx_strand_id
1 'polypeptide(L)'
;VHGINPPKGKFNIRIAEYKVGGGVVGNIAAHKLQFLTQSIPYIAGCDNPFATEGGCDMESIDSLKSRAAGVFKSLNRAVTREDFEWLCREASNSVGRSYCLREKTKKGEIKNIVIPKLVGEKSYEIKLVPSRELLRRVKKHLDETKLVGTKVVVEGPIYRDFEITLSVEFKSNVFD
;
A
#
# COMPACT_ATOMS: atom_id res chain seq x y z
N VAL A 1 21.69 2.89 19.71
CA VAL A 1 21.35 2.06 20.87
C VAL A 1 21.49 0.62 20.41
N HIS A 2 22.43 -0.12 20.99
CA HIS A 2 22.61 -1.54 20.69
C HIS A 2 21.68 -2.35 21.59
N GLY A 3 20.95 -3.30 21.00
CA GLY A 3 20.10 -4.21 21.75
C GLY A 3 20.93 -5.08 22.69
N ILE A 4 20.36 -5.40 23.84
CA ILE A 4 20.94 -6.36 24.79
C ILE A 4 20.38 -7.74 24.43
N ASN A 5 21.26 -8.73 24.29
CA ASN A 5 20.83 -10.11 24.10
C ASN A 5 20.04 -10.59 25.32
N PRO A 6 18.86 -11.19 25.12
CA PRO A 6 18.12 -11.76 26.23
C PRO A 6 18.91 -12.91 26.87
N PRO A 7 18.72 -13.16 28.18
CA PRO A 7 19.39 -14.28 28.86
C PRO A 7 19.02 -15.62 28.21
N LYS A 8 19.93 -16.56 28.19
CA LYS A 8 19.66 -17.90 27.64
C LYS A 8 18.60 -18.61 28.50
N GLY A 9 17.61 -19.19 27.88
CA GLY A 9 16.56 -19.94 28.55
C GLY A 9 15.38 -20.29 27.64
N LYS A 10 14.60 -21.28 28.05
CA LYS A 10 13.35 -21.62 27.38
C LYS A 10 12.24 -20.64 27.82
N PHE A 11 11.47 -20.11 26.91
CA PHE A 11 10.33 -19.20 27.18
C PHE A 11 10.70 -17.91 27.94
N ASN A 12 11.93 -17.44 27.82
CA ASN A 12 12.41 -16.21 28.45
C ASN A 12 12.02 -14.93 27.72
N ILE A 13 11.46 -15.04 26.51
CA ILE A 13 10.88 -13.93 25.75
C ILE A 13 9.38 -14.14 25.72
N ARG A 14 8.62 -13.13 26.20
CA ARG A 14 7.16 -13.16 26.22
C ARG A 14 6.63 -11.80 25.76
N ILE A 15 5.58 -11.82 24.96
CA ILE A 15 4.79 -10.64 24.68
C ILE A 15 3.72 -10.55 25.76
N ALA A 16 3.81 -9.52 26.62
CA ALA A 16 2.90 -9.34 27.73
C ALA A 16 1.51 -8.88 27.25
N GLU A 17 1.50 -8.02 26.24
CA GLU A 17 0.28 -7.46 25.69
C GLU A 17 0.49 -7.16 24.20
N TYR A 18 -0.53 -7.44 23.36
CA TYR A 18 -0.55 -7.06 21.96
C TYR A 18 -1.98 -6.76 21.52
N LYS A 19 -2.11 -5.85 20.56
CA LYS A 19 -3.41 -5.50 19.97
C LYS A 19 -3.66 -6.34 18.73
N VAL A 20 -4.87 -6.89 18.64
CA VAL A 20 -5.35 -7.62 17.48
C VAL A 20 -6.41 -6.78 16.79
N GLY A 21 -6.28 -6.57 15.50
CA GLY A 21 -7.26 -5.86 14.67
C GLY A 21 -8.23 -6.79 13.97
N GLY A 22 -9.27 -6.23 13.36
CA GLY A 22 -10.30 -6.96 12.60
C GLY A 22 -9.85 -7.46 11.22
N GLY A 23 -8.58 -7.34 10.86
CA GLY A 23 -8.10 -7.70 9.54
C GLY A 23 -8.74 -6.86 8.43
N VAL A 24 -9.01 -7.46 7.27
CA VAL A 24 -9.68 -6.80 6.13
C VAL A 24 -11.10 -6.34 6.48
N VAL A 25 -11.76 -7.00 7.42
CA VAL A 25 -13.12 -6.64 7.88
C VAL A 25 -13.15 -5.24 8.52
N GLY A 26 -12.00 -4.76 9.03
CA GLY A 26 -11.86 -3.40 9.53
C GLY A 26 -11.90 -2.30 8.46
N ASN A 27 -11.83 -2.64 7.18
CA ASN A 27 -11.94 -1.69 6.08
C ASN A 27 -13.42 -1.44 5.75
N ILE A 28 -13.94 -0.36 6.30
CA ILE A 28 -15.36 0.02 6.20
C ILE A 28 -15.47 1.18 5.21
N ALA A 29 -16.46 1.11 4.31
CA ALA A 29 -16.73 2.19 3.34
C ALA A 29 -17.12 3.50 4.06
N ALA A 30 -16.96 4.63 3.36
CA ALA A 30 -17.42 5.93 3.84
C ALA A 30 -18.92 5.91 4.19
N HIS A 31 -19.32 6.68 5.19
CA HIS A 31 -20.71 6.85 5.64
C HIS A 31 -21.41 5.56 6.10
N LYS A 32 -20.64 4.57 6.60
CA LYS A 32 -21.21 3.32 7.15
C LYS A 32 -21.26 3.28 8.68
N LEU A 33 -20.46 4.10 9.36
CA LEU A 33 -20.47 4.22 10.82
C LEU A 33 -21.41 5.35 11.24
N GLN A 34 -22.71 5.04 11.35
CA GLN A 34 -23.77 6.03 11.59
C GLN A 34 -24.46 5.86 12.95
N PHE A 35 -24.18 4.77 13.65
CA PHE A 35 -24.84 4.44 14.90
C PHE A 35 -23.91 4.49 16.09
N LEU A 36 -24.36 5.18 17.15
CA LEU A 36 -23.69 5.16 18.45
C LEU A 36 -24.18 3.96 19.25
N THR A 37 -23.28 3.16 19.78
CA THR A 37 -23.61 2.00 20.64
C THR A 37 -24.19 2.43 21.98
N GLN A 38 -23.83 3.64 22.45
CA GLN A 38 -24.32 4.24 23.68
C GLN A 38 -24.74 5.69 23.41
N SER A 39 -25.82 6.11 24.04
CA SER A 39 -26.24 7.51 23.99
C SER A 39 -25.25 8.38 24.79
N ILE A 40 -24.66 9.36 24.11
CA ILE A 40 -23.75 10.35 24.74
C ILE A 40 -24.47 11.69 24.76
N PRO A 41 -24.59 12.34 25.91
CA PRO A 41 -25.23 13.66 26.01
C PRO A 41 -24.60 14.67 25.04
N TYR A 42 -25.43 15.44 24.35
CA TYR A 42 -25.04 16.49 23.39
C TYR A 42 -24.42 15.96 22.06
N ILE A 43 -24.40 14.65 21.80
CA ILE A 43 -23.98 14.08 20.53
C ILE A 43 -25.20 13.50 19.81
N ALA A 44 -25.57 14.10 18.66
CA ALA A 44 -26.73 13.69 17.89
C ALA A 44 -26.46 12.49 16.96
N GLY A 45 -25.22 12.25 16.57
CA GLY A 45 -24.84 11.17 15.67
C GLY A 45 -23.34 11.11 15.43
N CYS A 46 -22.90 10.11 14.70
CA CYS A 46 -21.53 9.94 14.24
C CYS A 46 -21.53 9.57 12.75
N ASP A 47 -20.47 9.89 12.06
CA ASP A 47 -20.25 9.52 10.66
C ASP A 47 -18.75 9.36 10.40
N ASN A 48 -18.40 8.47 9.47
CA ASN A 48 -17.07 8.38 8.94
C ASN A 48 -17.05 8.95 7.50
N PRO A 49 -16.61 10.19 7.31
CA PRO A 49 -16.63 10.84 5.99
C PRO A 49 -15.69 10.16 4.97
N PHE A 50 -14.75 9.37 5.44
CA PHE A 50 -13.82 8.61 4.60
C PHE A 50 -13.90 7.12 4.93
N ALA A 51 -13.60 6.28 3.93
CA ALA A 51 -13.41 4.86 4.15
C ALA A 51 -12.22 4.61 5.09
N THR A 52 -12.34 3.59 5.96
CA THR A 52 -11.22 3.16 6.78
C THR A 52 -10.27 2.31 5.92
N GLU A 53 -8.97 2.51 6.09
CA GLU A 53 -7.93 1.85 5.30
C GLU A 53 -6.87 1.21 6.22
N GLY A 54 -6.14 0.23 5.68
CA GLY A 54 -4.99 -0.38 6.35
C GLY A 54 -5.29 -1.68 7.11
N GLY A 55 -6.56 -2.11 7.14
CA GLY A 55 -6.90 -3.45 7.62
C GLY A 55 -6.37 -4.51 6.65
N CYS A 56 -5.64 -5.50 7.17
CA CYS A 56 -5.14 -6.63 6.40
C CYS A 56 -5.16 -7.90 7.25
N ASP A 57 -5.36 -9.02 6.59
CA ASP A 57 -5.25 -10.32 7.24
C ASP A 57 -3.78 -10.69 7.45
N MET A 58 -3.55 -11.79 8.17
CA MET A 58 -2.20 -12.28 8.44
C MET A 58 -1.46 -12.56 7.14
N GLU A 59 -0.22 -12.08 7.05
CA GLU A 59 0.64 -12.29 5.90
C GLU A 59 0.94 -13.78 5.70
N SER A 60 0.84 -14.27 4.45
CA SER A 60 1.23 -15.64 4.12
C SER A 60 2.76 -15.79 4.17
N ILE A 61 3.22 -17.03 4.40
CA ILE A 61 4.66 -17.34 4.44
C ILE A 61 5.35 -17.01 3.11
N ASP A 62 4.69 -17.21 1.99
CA ASP A 62 5.27 -16.92 0.66
C ASP A 62 5.35 -15.40 0.42
N SER A 63 4.35 -14.64 0.87
CA SER A 63 4.40 -13.18 0.87
C SER A 63 5.54 -12.67 1.75
N LEU A 64 5.68 -13.22 2.97
CA LEU A 64 6.76 -12.88 3.89
C LEU A 64 8.15 -13.15 3.28
N LYS A 65 8.36 -14.31 2.61
CA LYS A 65 9.61 -14.62 1.92
C LYS A 65 9.94 -13.61 0.82
N SER A 66 8.94 -13.27 0.00
CA SER A 66 9.10 -12.27 -1.07
C SER A 66 9.44 -10.89 -0.51
N ARG A 67 8.78 -10.50 0.59
CA ARG A 67 9.02 -9.24 1.26
C ARG A 67 10.38 -9.19 1.95
N ALA A 68 10.79 -10.27 2.60
CA ALA A 68 12.08 -10.35 3.28
C ALA A 68 13.26 -10.08 2.32
N ALA A 69 13.19 -10.59 1.09
CA ALA A 69 14.21 -10.31 0.08
C ALA A 69 14.34 -8.80 -0.23
N GLY A 70 13.23 -8.07 -0.29
CA GLY A 70 13.20 -6.62 -0.47
C GLY A 70 13.82 -5.87 0.72
N VAL A 71 13.49 -6.27 1.95
CA VAL A 71 14.06 -5.69 3.19
C VAL A 71 15.58 -5.82 3.21
N PHE A 72 16.10 -7.02 2.91
CA PHE A 72 17.54 -7.26 2.90
C PHE A 72 18.24 -6.50 1.76
N LYS A 73 17.59 -6.34 0.60
CA LYS A 73 18.16 -5.61 -0.53
C LYS A 73 18.23 -4.10 -0.26
N SER A 74 17.15 -3.50 0.22
CA SER A 74 17.06 -2.05 0.44
C SER A 74 17.70 -1.57 1.73
N LEU A 75 17.84 -2.47 2.74
CA LEU A 75 18.25 -2.11 4.12
C LEU A 75 17.47 -0.90 4.66
N ASN A 76 16.20 -0.80 4.28
CA ASN A 76 15.32 0.31 4.63
C ASN A 76 15.82 1.69 4.19
N ARG A 77 16.54 1.76 3.06
CA ARG A 77 17.05 2.99 2.44
C ARG A 77 16.61 3.09 1.00
N ALA A 78 16.11 4.25 0.61
CA ALA A 78 15.73 4.55 -0.76
C ALA A 78 16.92 5.14 -1.52
N VAL A 79 17.63 4.32 -2.29
CA VAL A 79 18.78 4.67 -3.12
C VAL A 79 18.49 4.44 -4.60
N THR A 80 18.05 3.24 -4.95
CA THR A 80 17.69 2.87 -6.32
C THR A 80 16.20 3.09 -6.57
N ARG A 81 15.78 3.06 -7.83
CA ARG A 81 14.34 3.16 -8.19
C ARG A 81 13.54 2.01 -7.61
N GLU A 82 14.10 0.82 -7.67
CA GLU A 82 13.51 -0.38 -7.11
C GLU A 82 13.29 -0.24 -5.59
N ASP A 83 14.22 0.42 -4.86
CA ASP A 83 14.07 0.70 -3.44
C ASP A 83 12.89 1.65 -3.18
N PHE A 84 12.78 2.72 -3.98
CA PHE A 84 11.64 3.64 -3.87
C PHE A 84 10.31 2.94 -4.14
N GLU A 85 10.23 2.10 -5.18
CA GLU A 85 9.04 1.32 -5.50
C GLU A 85 8.71 0.34 -4.39
N TRP A 86 9.71 -0.32 -3.84
CA TRP A 86 9.54 -1.27 -2.75
C TRP A 86 9.07 -0.59 -1.47
N LEU A 87 9.73 0.50 -1.05
CA LEU A 87 9.39 1.27 0.14
C LEU A 87 8.01 1.93 0.05
N CYS A 88 7.56 2.33 -1.15
CA CYS A 88 6.18 2.77 -1.36
C CYS A 88 5.17 1.68 -0.97
N ARG A 89 5.43 0.42 -1.32
CA ARG A 89 4.56 -0.72 -0.97
C ARG A 89 4.62 -1.07 0.50
N GLU A 90 5.80 -0.94 1.12
CA GLU A 90 5.97 -1.14 2.57
C GLU A 90 5.25 -0.06 3.41
N ALA A 91 5.13 1.16 2.90
CA ALA A 91 4.50 2.27 3.62
C ALA A 91 3.03 1.99 4.00
N SER A 92 2.31 1.21 3.20
CA SER A 92 0.92 0.84 3.46
C SER A 92 0.49 -0.39 2.66
N ASN A 93 -0.23 -1.30 3.33
CA ASN A 93 -0.87 -2.46 2.68
C ASN A 93 -1.96 -2.08 1.66
N SER A 94 -2.41 -0.83 1.67
CA SER A 94 -3.34 -0.28 0.68
C SER A 94 -2.67 0.06 -0.65
N VAL A 95 -1.33 0.06 -0.72
CA VAL A 95 -0.59 0.23 -1.98
C VAL A 95 -0.58 -1.10 -2.74
N GLY A 96 -1.20 -1.13 -3.91
CA GLY A 96 -1.19 -2.28 -4.79
C GLY A 96 0.04 -2.32 -5.69
N ARG A 97 0.35 -1.18 -6.31
CA ARG A 97 1.53 -1.02 -7.18
C ARG A 97 2.16 0.35 -6.98
N SER A 98 3.44 0.42 -7.22
CA SER A 98 4.21 1.65 -7.18
C SER A 98 5.20 1.65 -8.32
N TYR A 99 5.41 2.81 -8.92
CA TYR A 99 6.31 2.98 -10.04
C TYR A 99 7.13 4.26 -9.89
N CYS A 100 8.45 4.13 -9.95
CA CYS A 100 9.38 5.25 -9.90
C CYS A 100 9.70 5.72 -11.33
N LEU A 101 9.28 6.95 -11.68
CA LEU A 101 9.44 7.48 -13.03
C LEU A 101 10.91 7.71 -13.38
N ARG A 102 11.23 7.40 -14.64
CA ARG A 102 12.56 7.53 -15.23
C ARG A 102 12.82 8.92 -15.83
N GLU A 103 11.81 9.78 -15.81
CA GLU A 103 11.91 11.09 -16.43
C GLU A 103 13.07 11.90 -15.83
N LYS A 104 13.65 12.77 -16.66
CA LYS A 104 14.62 13.78 -16.23
C LYS A 104 13.88 14.84 -15.41
N THR A 105 13.48 14.47 -14.22
CA THR A 105 13.00 15.41 -13.22
C THR A 105 14.09 16.41 -12.88
N LYS A 106 13.72 17.51 -12.27
CA LYS A 106 14.70 18.50 -11.78
C LYS A 106 15.76 17.77 -10.94
N LYS A 107 17.04 18.20 -11.05
CA LYS A 107 18.12 17.57 -10.27
C LYS A 107 17.71 17.38 -8.81
N GLY A 108 17.87 16.16 -8.29
CA GLY A 108 17.52 15.81 -6.91
C GLY A 108 16.03 15.57 -6.64
N GLU A 109 15.18 15.55 -7.66
CA GLU A 109 13.76 15.20 -7.52
C GLU A 109 13.48 13.80 -8.05
N ILE A 110 12.74 12.99 -7.27
CA ILE A 110 12.30 11.66 -7.62
C ILE A 110 10.77 11.62 -7.54
N LYS A 111 10.13 11.17 -8.61
CA LYS A 111 8.68 11.09 -8.73
C LYS A 111 8.21 9.63 -8.68
N ASN A 112 7.36 9.32 -7.72
CA ASN A 112 6.73 8.00 -7.56
C ASN A 112 5.24 8.08 -7.84
N ILE A 113 4.75 7.14 -8.66
CA ILE A 113 3.33 6.95 -8.91
C ILE A 113 2.85 5.80 -8.05
N VAL A 114 1.78 6.02 -7.30
CA VAL A 114 1.19 5.04 -6.40
C VAL A 114 -0.20 4.67 -6.87
N ILE A 115 -0.46 3.38 -7.02
CA ILE A 115 -1.76 2.81 -7.39
C ILE A 115 -2.25 2.02 -6.18
N PRO A 116 -3.45 2.32 -5.64
CA PRO A 116 -3.98 1.59 -4.51
C PRO A 116 -4.33 0.14 -4.88
N LYS A 117 -4.42 -0.71 -3.88
CA LYS A 117 -4.84 -2.09 -4.03
C LYS A 117 -6.34 -2.14 -4.33
N LEU A 118 -6.74 -2.94 -5.31
CA LEU A 118 -8.14 -3.22 -5.56
C LEU A 118 -8.70 -4.06 -4.42
N VAL A 119 -9.76 -3.56 -3.80
CA VAL A 119 -10.53 -4.28 -2.77
C VAL A 119 -11.89 -4.60 -3.37
N GLY A 120 -12.25 -5.90 -3.44
CA GLY A 120 -13.52 -6.35 -4.00
C GLY A 120 -13.41 -6.99 -5.39
N GLU A 121 -14.53 -7.06 -6.10
CA GLU A 121 -14.59 -7.68 -7.42
C GLU A 121 -13.74 -6.95 -8.45
N LYS A 122 -13.08 -7.72 -9.32
CA LYS A 122 -12.28 -7.19 -10.42
C LYS A 122 -13.20 -6.59 -11.47
N SER A 123 -13.38 -5.28 -11.45
CA SER A 123 -13.96 -4.54 -12.57
C SER A 123 -12.85 -3.90 -13.38
N TYR A 124 -12.82 -4.15 -14.67
CA TYR A 124 -11.84 -3.56 -15.60
C TYR A 124 -12.03 -2.07 -15.83
N GLU A 125 -13.16 -1.53 -15.41
CA GLU A 125 -13.54 -0.13 -15.60
C GLU A 125 -13.13 0.78 -14.42
N ILE A 126 -12.66 0.21 -13.31
CA ILE A 126 -12.34 0.99 -12.11
C ILE A 126 -10.98 1.67 -12.26
N LYS A 127 -11.01 3.01 -12.39
CA LYS A 127 -9.81 3.85 -12.29
C LYS A 127 -9.43 3.99 -10.80
N LEU A 128 -8.38 3.30 -10.39
CA LEU A 128 -7.90 3.27 -9.01
C LEU A 128 -7.15 4.57 -8.68
N VAL A 129 -7.79 5.48 -7.96
CA VAL A 129 -7.20 6.75 -7.54
C VAL A 129 -6.83 6.66 -6.06
N PRO A 130 -5.57 6.92 -5.67
CA PRO A 130 -5.16 6.90 -4.28
C PRO A 130 -5.77 8.06 -3.49
N SER A 131 -6.15 7.80 -2.22
CA SER A 131 -6.60 8.85 -1.32
C SER A 131 -5.46 9.81 -0.97
N ARG A 132 -5.79 11.04 -0.59
CA ARG A 132 -4.79 12.02 -0.14
C ARG A 132 -4.03 11.53 1.10
N GLU A 133 -4.71 10.79 1.95
CA GLU A 133 -4.12 10.22 3.16
C GLU A 133 -3.10 9.13 2.83
N LEU A 134 -3.41 8.25 1.88
CA LEU A 134 -2.47 7.23 1.39
C LEU A 134 -1.21 7.88 0.81
N LEU A 135 -1.37 8.90 -0.05
CA LEU A 135 -0.23 9.63 -0.62
C LEU A 135 0.62 10.30 0.45
N ARG A 136 -0.01 10.90 1.48
CA ARG A 136 0.69 11.52 2.61
C ARG A 136 1.48 10.50 3.42
N ARG A 137 0.91 9.33 3.70
CA ARG A 137 1.56 8.23 4.43
C ARG A 137 2.76 7.70 3.68
N VAL A 138 2.61 7.42 2.38
CA VAL A 138 3.71 6.98 1.52
C VAL A 138 4.81 8.04 1.46
N LYS A 139 4.44 9.30 1.25
CA LYS A 139 5.42 10.40 1.23
C LYS A 139 6.19 10.52 2.54
N LYS A 140 5.51 10.46 3.68
CA LYS A 140 6.15 10.50 5.00
C LYS A 140 7.17 9.38 5.15
N HIS A 141 6.80 8.15 4.82
CA HIS A 141 7.70 6.99 4.90
C HIS A 141 8.93 7.13 3.99
N LEU A 142 8.75 7.62 2.76
CA LEU A 142 9.86 7.88 1.84
C LEU A 142 10.74 9.04 2.31
N ASP A 143 10.17 10.07 2.93
CA ASP A 143 10.95 11.20 3.48
C ASP A 143 11.85 10.76 4.64
N GLU A 144 11.46 9.72 5.39
CA GLU A 144 12.25 9.13 6.48
C GLU A 144 13.36 8.19 5.98
N THR A 145 13.21 7.61 4.78
CA THR A 145 14.11 6.58 4.24
C THR A 145 15.01 7.06 3.10
N LYS A 146 14.71 8.21 2.49
CA LYS A 146 15.46 8.78 1.38
C LYS A 146 16.85 9.29 1.78
N LEU A 147 17.73 9.45 0.78
CA LEU A 147 19.00 10.13 0.97
C LEU A 147 18.81 11.64 1.21
N VAL A 148 19.70 12.22 2.00
CA VAL A 148 19.74 13.67 2.24
C VAL A 148 19.92 14.41 0.91
N GLY A 149 19.16 15.49 0.72
CA GLY A 149 19.18 16.27 -0.52
C GLY A 149 18.24 15.77 -1.63
N THR A 150 17.61 14.60 -1.46
CA THR A 150 16.62 14.10 -2.41
C THR A 150 15.23 14.65 -2.11
N LYS A 151 14.57 15.22 -3.11
CA LYS A 151 13.18 15.65 -3.03
C LYS A 151 12.28 14.55 -3.60
N VAL A 152 11.33 14.06 -2.79
CA VAL A 152 10.38 13.03 -3.20
C VAL A 152 9.02 13.64 -3.48
N VAL A 153 8.47 13.31 -4.65
CA VAL A 153 7.10 13.64 -5.06
C VAL A 153 6.33 12.33 -5.21
N VAL A 154 5.16 12.25 -4.59
CA VAL A 154 4.27 11.07 -4.67
C VAL A 154 2.94 11.50 -5.24
N GLU A 155 2.53 10.86 -6.33
CA GLU A 155 1.31 11.20 -7.06
C GLU A 155 0.51 9.94 -7.41
N GLY A 156 -0.76 10.15 -7.75
CA GLY A 156 -1.61 9.13 -8.34
C GLY A 156 -1.35 8.93 -9.83
N PRO A 157 -1.88 7.84 -10.43
CA PRO A 157 -1.76 7.58 -11.85
C PRO A 157 -2.64 8.52 -12.68
N ILE A 158 -2.19 8.83 -13.90
CA ILE A 158 -2.98 9.46 -14.94
C ILE A 158 -3.37 8.36 -15.92
N TYR A 159 -4.66 8.03 -15.98
CA TYR A 159 -5.18 7.00 -16.86
C TYR A 159 -5.39 7.54 -18.28
N ARG A 160 -5.04 6.71 -19.27
CA ARG A 160 -5.39 6.92 -20.67
C ARG A 160 -6.13 5.69 -21.15
N ASP A 161 -7.32 5.90 -21.68
CA ASP A 161 -8.11 4.83 -22.26
C ASP A 161 -7.63 4.57 -23.69
N PHE A 162 -7.63 3.31 -24.11
CA PHE A 162 -7.36 2.88 -25.46
C PHE A 162 -8.30 1.74 -25.82
N GLU A 163 -8.70 1.68 -27.08
CA GLU A 163 -9.53 0.62 -27.63
C GLU A 163 -8.71 -0.22 -28.59
N ILE A 164 -8.88 -1.53 -28.52
CA ILE A 164 -8.24 -2.47 -29.43
C ILE A 164 -9.34 -3.22 -30.16
N THR A 165 -9.40 -3.03 -31.48
CA THR A 165 -10.30 -3.77 -32.36
C THR A 165 -9.49 -4.87 -33.05
N LEU A 166 -9.89 -6.13 -32.88
CA LEU A 166 -9.28 -7.29 -33.50
C LEU A 166 -10.23 -7.88 -34.54
N SER A 167 -9.75 -8.01 -35.78
CA SER A 167 -10.42 -8.79 -36.83
C SER A 167 -9.69 -10.12 -36.97
N VAL A 168 -10.40 -11.24 -36.76
CA VAL A 168 -9.84 -12.57 -36.83
C VAL A 168 -10.50 -13.33 -37.97
N GLU A 169 -9.70 -13.74 -38.95
CA GLU A 169 -10.12 -14.63 -40.03
C GLU A 169 -9.64 -16.05 -39.72
N PHE A 170 -10.57 -17.01 -39.65
CA PHE A 170 -10.24 -18.41 -39.49
C PHE A 170 -9.99 -19.05 -40.86
N LYS A 171 -8.85 -19.75 -41.00
CA LYS A 171 -8.65 -20.63 -42.16
C LYS A 171 -9.58 -21.84 -42.06
N SER A 172 -10.30 -22.15 -43.14
CA SER A 172 -11.33 -23.19 -43.18
C SER A 172 -10.84 -24.64 -42.90
N ASN A 173 -9.55 -24.87 -42.72
CA ASN A 173 -8.95 -26.19 -42.50
C ASN A 173 -8.61 -26.48 -41.03
N VAL A 174 -9.19 -25.77 -40.06
CA VAL A 174 -8.89 -25.98 -38.63
C VAL A 174 -9.98 -26.80 -37.92
N PHE A 175 -11.01 -27.22 -38.64
CA PHE A 175 -12.09 -28.07 -38.11
C PHE A 175 -12.23 -29.33 -39.00
N ASP A 176 -11.28 -30.26 -38.90
CA ASP A 176 -11.41 -31.69 -39.22
C ASP A 176 -11.10 -32.48 -37.95
#